data_f0887d766b8e2996a0371329ff0da07e
#
_entry.id   f0887d766b8e2996a0371329ff0da07e
#
_cell.length_a   1.000
_cell.length_b   1.000
_cell.length_c   1.000
_cell.angle_alpha   90.00
_cell.angle_beta   90.00
_cell.angle_gamma   90.00
#
_symmetry.space_group_name_H-M   'P 1'
#
loop_
_entity.id
_entity.type
_entity.pdbx_description
1 polymer ?
#
loop_
_entity_poly.entity_id
_entity_poly.type
_entity_poly.pdbx_seq_one_letter_code
_entity_poly.pdbx_strand_id
1 'polypeptide(L)'
;MRETTLCREEMKNDLMAVFREVASQHTCPNNWEAFKMVVQHPAPRFYIDPRWAHQKLAPMLHGDRSKIDCLNPLKKEMYEALFEVVMKMWQKPAYWGKSLHYVLKFAVMEPAPRFYISTIRMGQIWREKQRQSREILEKRKRIYETKQGGN
;
A
#
# COMPACT_ATOMS: atom_id res chain seq x y z
N MET A 1 -17.31 -5.45 0.82
CA MET A 1 -16.18 -6.40 0.80
C MET A 1 -14.89 -5.63 1.15
N ARG A 2 -14.05 -6.21 1.94
CA ARG A 2 -12.83 -5.57 2.44
C ARG A 2 -11.63 -5.95 1.58
N GLU A 3 -10.59 -5.12 1.60
CA GLU A 3 -9.31 -5.50 1.04
C GLU A 3 -8.86 -6.82 1.65
N THR A 4 -8.18 -7.64 0.86
CA THR A 4 -7.66 -8.91 1.37
C THR A 4 -6.64 -8.64 2.48
N THR A 5 -6.65 -9.45 3.50
CA THR A 5 -5.68 -9.37 4.60
C THR A 5 -4.25 -9.42 4.08
N LEU A 6 -4.01 -10.25 3.07
CA LEU A 6 -2.70 -10.41 2.45
C LEU A 6 -2.19 -9.09 1.85
N CYS A 7 -3.04 -8.39 1.10
CA CYS A 7 -2.67 -7.12 0.47
C CYS A 7 -2.32 -6.07 1.52
N ARG A 8 -3.08 -6.02 2.62
CA ARG A 8 -2.83 -5.09 3.72
C ARG A 8 -1.49 -5.37 4.40
N GLU A 9 -1.18 -6.63 4.67
CA GLU A 9 0.10 -7.01 5.29
C GLU A 9 1.27 -6.73 4.36
N GLU A 10 1.11 -7.00 3.08
CA GLU A 10 2.11 -6.66 2.06
C GLU A 10 2.41 -5.16 2.07
N MET A 11 1.38 -4.34 2.08
CA MET A 11 1.53 -2.88 2.14
C MET A 11 2.29 -2.45 3.39
N LYS A 12 1.93 -2.98 4.56
CA LYS A 12 2.60 -2.65 5.82
C LYS A 12 4.07 -3.04 5.79
N ASN A 13 4.38 -4.21 5.25
CA ASN A 13 5.77 -4.68 5.15
C ASN A 13 6.57 -3.80 4.19
N ASP A 14 5.99 -3.40 3.06
CA ASP A 14 6.64 -2.52 2.09
C ASP A 14 6.85 -1.12 2.67
N LEU A 15 5.89 -0.60 3.45
CA LEU A 15 6.04 0.67 4.15
C LEU A 15 7.21 0.64 5.13
N MET A 16 7.36 -0.47 5.87
CA MET A 16 8.47 -0.61 6.81
C MET A 16 9.81 -0.71 6.11
N ALA A 17 9.86 -1.38 4.95
CA ALA A 17 11.08 -1.43 4.14
C ALA A 17 11.48 -0.04 3.65
N VAL A 18 10.53 0.75 3.17
CA VAL A 18 10.78 2.13 2.73
C VAL A 18 11.18 3.00 3.92
N PHE A 19 10.55 2.83 5.08
CA PHE A 19 10.94 3.57 6.28
C PHE A 19 12.41 3.33 6.64
N ARG A 20 12.87 2.08 6.61
CA ARG A 20 14.27 1.76 6.87
C ARG A 20 15.20 2.41 5.87
N GLU A 21 14.82 2.42 4.59
CA GLU A 21 15.59 3.08 3.53
C GLU A 21 15.67 4.59 3.77
N VAL A 22 14.53 5.23 4.03
CA VAL A 22 14.47 6.68 4.31
C VAL A 22 15.30 7.03 5.54
N ALA A 23 15.19 6.26 6.61
CA ALA A 23 15.92 6.51 7.84
C ALA A 23 17.43 6.36 7.65
N SER A 24 17.87 5.46 6.75
CA SER A 24 19.29 5.26 6.48
C SER A 24 19.89 6.32 5.56
N GLN A 25 19.09 6.88 4.64
CA GLN A 25 19.58 7.82 3.62
C GLN A 25 19.42 9.29 4.01
N HIS A 26 18.53 9.59 4.96
CA HIS A 26 18.20 10.96 5.32
C HIS A 26 18.32 11.20 6.80
N THR A 27 18.82 12.37 7.18
CA THR A 27 18.80 12.81 8.56
C THR A 27 17.48 13.46 8.84
N CYS A 28 16.57 12.72 9.47
CA CYS A 28 15.26 13.23 9.85
C CYS A 28 15.28 13.65 11.32
N PRO A 29 14.80 14.87 11.66
CA PRO A 29 14.80 15.34 13.04
C PRO A 29 13.89 14.54 13.97
N ASN A 30 12.88 13.87 13.41
CA ASN A 30 11.96 13.02 14.16
C ASN A 30 11.28 12.04 13.22
N ASN A 31 10.54 11.10 13.81
CA ASN A 31 9.85 10.07 13.03
C ASN A 31 8.74 10.64 12.13
N TRP A 32 8.09 11.72 12.57
CA TRP A 32 7.04 12.37 11.77
C TRP A 32 7.55 12.81 10.40
N GLU A 33 8.73 13.42 10.37
CA GLU A 33 9.35 13.85 9.11
C GLU A 33 9.68 12.64 8.22
N ALA A 34 10.16 11.56 8.83
CA ALA A 34 10.41 10.31 8.11
C ALA A 34 9.10 9.73 7.54
N PHE A 35 8.01 9.74 8.31
CA PHE A 35 6.70 9.25 7.84
C PHE A 35 6.20 10.06 6.64
N LYS A 36 6.37 11.38 6.67
CA LYS A 36 5.98 12.23 5.53
C LYS A 36 6.74 11.84 4.26
N MET A 37 8.01 11.51 4.38
CA MET A 37 8.82 11.08 3.25
C MET A 37 8.38 9.70 2.75
N VAL A 38 8.08 8.78 3.66
CA VAL A 38 7.65 7.42 3.30
C VAL A 38 6.36 7.43 2.50
N VAL A 39 5.36 8.20 2.94
CA VAL A 39 4.06 8.23 2.24
C VAL A 39 4.15 8.87 0.85
N GLN A 40 5.16 9.70 0.60
CA GLN A 40 5.40 10.30 -0.71
C GLN A 40 6.32 9.45 -1.60
N HIS A 41 6.94 8.42 -1.04
CA HIS A 41 7.84 7.54 -1.77
C HIS A 41 7.06 6.68 -2.76
N PRO A 42 7.61 6.42 -3.98
CA PRO A 42 6.96 5.50 -4.90
C PRO A 42 6.72 4.14 -4.26
N ALA A 43 5.55 3.57 -4.53
CA ALA A 43 5.17 2.25 -4.02
C ALA A 43 5.38 1.19 -5.10
N PRO A 44 5.70 -0.06 -4.72
CA PRO A 44 5.92 -1.12 -5.71
C PRO A 44 4.65 -1.55 -6.44
N ARG A 45 3.48 -1.24 -5.90
CA ARG A 45 2.19 -1.58 -6.52
C ARG A 45 1.08 -0.70 -5.96
N PHE A 46 -0.11 -0.81 -6.58
CA PHE A 46 -1.35 -0.30 -6.00
C PHE A 46 -1.93 -1.38 -5.07
N TYR A 47 -2.19 -1.04 -3.81
CA TYR A 47 -2.68 -2.00 -2.82
C TYR A 47 -4.21 -2.04 -2.80
N ILE A 48 -4.78 -2.53 -3.90
CA ILE A 48 -6.22 -2.63 -4.06
C ILE A 48 -6.57 -3.93 -4.81
N ASP A 49 -7.68 -4.53 -4.43
CA ASP A 49 -8.22 -5.69 -5.14
C ASP A 49 -8.75 -5.23 -6.50
N PRO A 50 -8.36 -5.91 -7.60
CA PRO A 50 -8.85 -5.55 -8.95
C PRO A 50 -10.37 -5.47 -9.07
N ARG A 51 -11.11 -6.28 -8.31
CA ARG A 51 -12.58 -6.25 -8.34
C ARG A 51 -13.14 -4.95 -7.79
N TRP A 52 -12.55 -4.42 -6.72
CA TRP A 52 -12.91 -3.12 -6.17
C TRP A 52 -12.55 -1.99 -7.13
N ALA A 53 -11.36 -2.08 -7.70
CA ALA A 53 -10.93 -1.10 -8.69
C ALA A 53 -11.89 -1.09 -9.87
N HIS A 54 -12.34 -2.25 -10.34
CA HIS A 54 -13.30 -2.36 -11.44
C HIS A 54 -14.59 -1.61 -11.12
N GLN A 55 -15.15 -1.80 -9.92
CA GLN A 55 -16.38 -1.12 -9.52
C GLN A 55 -16.26 0.40 -9.54
N LYS A 56 -15.09 0.91 -9.20
CA LYS A 56 -14.84 2.37 -9.16
C LYS A 56 -14.48 2.94 -10.52
N LEU A 57 -13.75 2.18 -11.34
CA LEU A 57 -13.22 2.70 -12.61
C LEU A 57 -14.12 2.43 -13.81
N ALA A 58 -14.96 1.38 -13.78
CA ALA A 58 -15.83 1.08 -14.91
C ALA A 58 -16.73 2.25 -15.30
N PRO A 59 -17.40 2.96 -14.35
CA PRO A 59 -18.21 4.12 -14.72
C PRO A 59 -17.38 5.25 -15.34
N MET A 60 -16.11 5.39 -14.99
CA MET A 60 -15.23 6.43 -15.54
C MET A 60 -15.01 6.27 -17.05
N LEU A 61 -15.10 5.05 -17.56
CA LEU A 61 -14.99 4.79 -18.99
C LEU A 61 -16.13 5.46 -19.78
N HIS A 62 -17.24 5.74 -19.13
CA HIS A 62 -18.40 6.43 -19.71
C HIS A 62 -18.51 7.88 -19.25
N GLY A 63 -17.46 8.41 -18.63
CA GLY A 63 -17.43 9.78 -18.16
C GLY A 63 -18.11 10.01 -16.80
N ASP A 64 -18.56 8.95 -16.13
CA ASP A 64 -19.20 9.06 -14.82
C ASP A 64 -18.14 8.96 -13.72
N ARG A 65 -17.89 10.09 -13.06
CA ARG A 65 -16.92 10.21 -11.97
C ARG A 65 -17.54 10.18 -10.58
N SER A 66 -18.86 9.94 -10.49
CA SER A 66 -19.58 10.06 -9.21
C SER A 66 -19.04 9.15 -8.11
N LYS A 67 -18.58 7.95 -8.47
CA LYS A 67 -18.01 7.00 -7.50
C LYS A 67 -16.61 7.37 -7.02
N ILE A 68 -15.92 8.22 -7.75
CA ILE A 68 -14.55 8.68 -7.45
C ILE A 68 -14.60 10.02 -6.73
N ASP A 69 -15.41 10.96 -7.23
CA ASP A 69 -15.43 12.33 -6.71
C ASP A 69 -15.97 12.43 -5.28
N CYS A 70 -16.72 11.42 -4.82
CA CYS A 70 -17.20 11.37 -3.43
C CYS A 70 -16.18 10.83 -2.43
N LEU A 71 -15.04 10.34 -2.89
CA LEU A 71 -14.01 9.76 -2.04
C LEU A 71 -13.12 10.83 -1.42
N ASN A 72 -12.40 10.46 -0.35
CA ASN A 72 -11.41 11.37 0.23
C ASN A 72 -10.28 11.62 -0.79
N PRO A 73 -9.51 12.73 -0.63
CA PRO A 73 -8.51 13.12 -1.63
C PRO A 73 -7.47 12.05 -1.96
N LEU A 74 -6.98 11.31 -0.96
CA LEU A 74 -5.97 10.27 -1.18
C LEU A 74 -6.51 9.11 -2.01
N LYS A 75 -7.71 8.65 -1.70
CA LYS A 75 -8.35 7.56 -2.47
C LYS A 75 -8.69 8.01 -3.88
N LYS A 76 -9.19 9.23 -4.02
CA LYS A 76 -9.47 9.82 -5.33
C LYS A 76 -8.21 9.86 -6.18
N GLU A 77 -7.11 10.36 -5.66
CA GLU A 77 -5.81 10.37 -6.36
C GLU A 77 -5.36 8.98 -6.77
N MET A 78 -5.52 8.01 -5.87
CA MET A 78 -5.13 6.61 -6.13
C MET A 78 -5.88 6.06 -7.33
N TYR A 79 -7.20 6.22 -7.36
CA TYR A 79 -8.02 5.71 -8.47
C TYR A 79 -7.72 6.45 -9.77
N GLU A 80 -7.49 7.77 -9.71
CA GLU A 80 -7.12 8.54 -10.88
C GLU A 80 -5.77 8.07 -11.45
N ALA A 81 -4.79 7.83 -10.58
CA ALA A 81 -3.49 7.31 -11.01
C ALA A 81 -3.62 5.91 -11.60
N LEU A 82 -4.41 5.05 -10.98
CA LEU A 82 -4.64 3.69 -11.49
C LEU A 82 -5.35 3.74 -12.85
N PHE A 83 -6.32 4.63 -13.02
CA PHE A 83 -7.01 4.81 -14.28
C PHE A 83 -6.04 5.21 -15.41
N GLU A 84 -5.10 6.11 -15.12
CA GLU A 84 -4.06 6.49 -16.08
C GLU A 84 -3.20 5.30 -16.49
N VAL A 85 -2.82 4.46 -15.52
CA VAL A 85 -2.04 3.24 -15.80
C VAL A 85 -2.83 2.31 -16.73
N VAL A 86 -4.11 2.10 -16.43
CA VAL A 86 -4.99 1.27 -17.25
C VAL A 86 -5.05 1.80 -18.69
N MET A 87 -5.26 3.11 -18.84
CA MET A 87 -5.37 3.73 -20.16
C MET A 87 -4.08 3.60 -20.98
N LYS A 88 -2.94 3.73 -20.33
CA LYS A 88 -1.63 3.53 -20.97
C LYS A 88 -1.41 2.07 -21.37
N MET A 89 -1.81 1.13 -20.51
CA MET A 89 -1.66 -0.30 -20.78
C MET A 89 -2.53 -0.73 -21.96
N TRP A 90 -3.75 -0.19 -22.08
CA TRP A 90 -4.63 -0.52 -23.19
C TRP A 90 -4.08 -0.11 -24.56
N GLN A 91 -3.15 0.82 -24.60
CA GLN A 91 -2.49 1.23 -25.85
C GLN A 91 -1.45 0.20 -26.30
N LYS A 92 -1.05 -0.72 -25.44
CA LYS A 92 -0.07 -1.76 -25.78
C LYS A 92 -0.76 -2.93 -26.47
N PRO A 93 -0.14 -3.53 -27.52
CA PRO A 93 -0.75 -4.64 -28.26
C PRO A 93 -1.19 -5.81 -27.39
N ALA A 94 -0.45 -6.09 -26.30
CA ALA A 94 -0.78 -7.20 -25.38
C ALA A 94 -2.17 -7.05 -24.76
N TYR A 95 -2.69 -5.82 -24.66
CA TYR A 95 -3.96 -5.54 -23.98
C TYR A 95 -5.07 -5.09 -24.91
N TRP A 96 -4.82 -5.07 -26.24
CA TRP A 96 -5.85 -4.70 -27.22
C TRP A 96 -7.02 -5.67 -27.14
N GLY A 97 -8.23 -5.12 -27.07
CA GLY A 97 -9.46 -5.91 -27.00
C GLY A 97 -9.72 -6.63 -25.69
N LYS A 98 -8.86 -6.44 -24.70
CA LYS A 98 -9.06 -7.02 -23.38
C LYS A 98 -10.02 -6.18 -22.55
N SER A 99 -10.76 -6.84 -21.64
CA SER A 99 -11.68 -6.15 -20.74
C SER A 99 -10.94 -5.31 -19.70
N LEU A 100 -11.64 -4.34 -19.12
CA LEU A 100 -11.12 -3.58 -17.97
C LEU A 100 -10.70 -4.53 -16.85
N HIS A 101 -11.51 -5.53 -16.56
CA HIS A 101 -11.22 -6.50 -15.51
C HIS A 101 -9.89 -7.23 -15.76
N TYR A 102 -9.64 -7.62 -17.00
CA TYR A 102 -8.38 -8.28 -17.37
C TYR A 102 -7.19 -7.35 -17.17
N VAL A 103 -7.28 -6.11 -17.66
CA VAL A 103 -6.19 -5.14 -17.56
C VAL A 103 -5.91 -4.78 -16.11
N LEU A 104 -6.94 -4.64 -15.28
CA LEU A 104 -6.77 -4.29 -13.86
C LEU A 104 -5.97 -5.31 -13.08
N LYS A 105 -6.05 -6.59 -13.43
CA LYS A 105 -5.24 -7.62 -12.78
C LYS A 105 -3.74 -7.31 -12.86
N PHE A 106 -3.31 -6.71 -13.96
CA PHE A 106 -1.91 -6.34 -14.17
C PHE A 106 -1.62 -4.90 -13.76
N ALA A 107 -2.58 -4.01 -13.95
CA ALA A 107 -2.40 -2.59 -13.62
C ALA A 107 -2.16 -2.35 -12.13
N VAL A 108 -2.84 -3.11 -11.26
CA VAL A 108 -2.64 -2.96 -9.81
C VAL A 108 -1.25 -3.42 -9.37
N MET A 109 -0.57 -4.22 -10.16
CA MET A 109 0.80 -4.67 -9.88
C MET A 109 1.87 -3.74 -10.43
N GLU A 110 1.48 -2.71 -11.18
CA GLU A 110 2.43 -1.70 -11.67
C GLU A 110 2.84 -0.76 -10.54
N PRO A 111 4.06 -0.19 -10.60
CA PRO A 111 4.48 0.76 -9.58
C PRO A 111 3.52 1.94 -9.47
N ALA A 112 3.20 2.31 -8.23
CA ALA A 112 2.36 3.46 -7.95
C ALA A 112 3.22 4.69 -7.64
N PRO A 113 2.74 5.91 -7.96
CA PRO A 113 3.51 7.13 -7.71
C PRO A 113 3.82 7.36 -6.23
N ARG A 114 2.97 6.85 -5.34
CA ARG A 114 3.15 6.98 -3.89
C ARG A 114 2.33 5.93 -3.17
N PHE A 115 2.57 5.81 -1.85
CA PHE A 115 1.65 5.10 -0.97
C PHE A 115 0.47 6.01 -0.67
N TYR A 116 -0.74 5.59 -0.97
CA TYR A 116 -1.94 6.41 -0.80
C TYR A 116 -2.52 6.25 0.60
N ILE A 117 -1.71 6.59 1.60
CA ILE A 117 -2.11 6.63 3.00
C ILE A 117 -1.69 7.96 3.62
N SER A 118 -2.34 8.34 4.71
CA SER A 118 -1.98 9.56 5.44
C SER A 118 -0.72 9.35 6.27
N THR A 119 -0.05 10.44 6.62
CA THR A 119 1.11 10.42 7.51
C THR A 119 0.71 9.88 8.89
N ILE A 120 -0.48 10.24 9.37
CA ILE A 120 -1.01 9.73 10.65
C ILE A 120 -1.15 8.20 10.60
N ARG A 121 -1.72 7.66 9.51
CA ARG A 121 -1.88 6.21 9.36
C ARG A 121 -0.52 5.51 9.28
N MET A 122 0.45 6.10 8.61
CA MET A 122 1.83 5.58 8.59
C MET A 122 2.39 5.45 10.00
N GLY A 123 2.20 6.48 10.82
CA GLY A 123 2.63 6.46 12.23
C GLY A 123 1.97 5.34 13.03
N GLN A 124 0.68 5.11 12.81
CA GLN A 124 -0.06 4.01 13.46
C GLN A 124 0.52 2.66 13.08
N ILE A 125 0.79 2.45 11.79
CA ILE A 125 1.38 1.21 11.28
C ILE A 125 2.77 0.98 11.89
N TRP A 126 3.59 2.02 11.94
CA TRP A 126 4.93 1.95 12.53
C TRP A 126 4.87 1.53 14.00
N ARG A 127 3.98 2.15 14.79
CA ARG A 127 3.81 1.82 16.21
C ARG A 127 3.31 0.38 16.40
N GLU A 128 2.38 -0.06 15.56
CA GLU A 128 1.88 -1.43 15.57
C GLU A 128 3.01 -2.44 15.31
N LYS A 129 3.84 -2.18 14.31
CA LYS A 129 4.97 -3.06 13.98
C LYS A 129 6.03 -3.06 15.08
N GLN A 130 6.30 -1.94 15.73
CA GLN A 130 7.22 -1.86 16.86
C GLN A 130 6.71 -2.69 18.03
N ARG A 131 5.42 -2.59 18.34
CA ARG A 131 4.80 -3.37 19.41
C ARG A 131 4.89 -4.87 19.12
N GLN A 132 4.58 -5.30 17.91
CA GLN A 132 4.67 -6.70 17.50
C GLN A 132 6.09 -7.24 17.63
N SER A 133 7.09 -6.46 17.23
CA SER A 133 8.49 -6.83 17.37
C SER A 133 8.90 -7.02 18.83
N ARG A 134 8.46 -6.13 19.71
CA ARG A 134 8.73 -6.24 21.15
C ARG A 134 8.08 -7.49 21.74
N GLU A 135 6.84 -7.76 21.38
CA GLU A 135 6.12 -8.97 21.84
C GLU A 135 6.83 -10.26 21.43
N ILE A 136 7.32 -10.32 20.20
CA ILE A 136 8.07 -11.46 19.68
C ILE A 136 9.37 -11.62 20.49
N LEU A 137 10.11 -10.54 20.72
CA LEU A 137 11.35 -10.59 21.48
C LEU A 137 11.12 -11.05 22.93
N GLU A 138 10.07 -10.57 23.57
CA GLU A 138 9.70 -10.98 24.92
C GLU A 138 9.33 -12.47 24.98
N LYS A 139 8.59 -12.97 23.99
CA LYS A 139 8.26 -14.39 23.89
C LYS A 139 9.51 -15.24 23.76
N ARG A 140 10.44 -14.85 22.90
CA ARG A 140 11.71 -15.57 22.68
C ARG A 140 12.53 -15.57 23.97
N LYS A 141 12.58 -14.46 24.67
CA LYS A 141 13.27 -14.34 25.94
C LYS A 141 12.68 -15.27 27.01
N ARG A 142 11.36 -15.32 27.13
CA ARG A 142 10.68 -16.21 28.08
C ARG A 142 10.96 -17.67 27.78
N ILE A 143 10.91 -18.07 26.50
CA ILE A 143 11.22 -19.45 26.08
C ILE A 143 12.67 -19.79 26.45
N TYR A 144 13.61 -18.90 26.19
CA TYR A 144 15.01 -19.08 26.50
C TYR A 144 15.24 -19.26 28.01
N GLU A 145 14.65 -18.39 28.84
CA GLU A 145 14.73 -18.45 30.30
C GLU A 145 14.11 -19.74 30.84
N THR A 146 12.97 -20.17 30.29
CA THR A 146 12.33 -21.44 30.69
C THR A 146 13.22 -22.63 30.37
N LYS A 147 13.88 -22.66 29.21
CA LYS A 147 14.81 -23.73 28.83
C LYS A 147 16.04 -23.76 29.73
N GLN A 148 16.54 -22.60 30.17
CA GLN A 148 17.70 -22.53 31.07
C GLN A 148 17.37 -22.87 32.53
N GLY A 149 16.15 -22.53 32.97
CA GLY A 149 15.69 -22.82 34.32
C GLY A 149 15.15 -24.26 34.52
N GLY A 150 14.99 -25.01 33.44
CA GLY A 150 14.37 -26.34 33.47
C GLY A 150 15.33 -27.53 33.48
N ASN A 151 16.34 -27.48 34.27
CA ASN A 151 17.26 -28.63 34.43
C ASN A 151 16.64 -29.75 35.22
#